data_cacd691d6f51ddafd33e9ad8ded33e4b
#
_entry.id   cacd691d6f51ddafd33e9ad8ded33e4b
#
_cell.length_a   1.000
_cell.length_b   1.000
_cell.length_c   1.000
_cell.angle_alpha   90.00
_cell.angle_beta   90.00
_cell.angle_gamma   90.00
#
_symmetry.space_group_name_H-M   'P 1'
#
loop_
_entity.id
_entity.type
_entity.pdbx_description
1 polymer ?
#
loop_
_entity_poly.entity_id
_entity_poly.type
_entity_poly.pdbx_seq_one_letter_code
_entity_poly.pdbx_strand_id
1 'polypeptide(L)'
;MTKTQPHTILKTESLTIGYAQKKHQTVVADDVNIALQQGELVGLVGANGIGKSTLLRTLTKVQSPLNGSVFINDKLLDNASHLELSKSLSVVLTEQPASKNLTVFELVALGRQPYTNWVGNLSENDISIIEKALLQTNIQQLKDKKCFELSDGQLQKVMIARALAQDTHLIILDEPTTHLDMYHKAYILKLLKTLAKDTNKTILFSSHEIDLAIQLCDKMIVMTHSQVISDTPCNLISKGVFNELFPEDMIAFDEKTGSFRVKK
;
A
#
# COMPACT_ATOMS: atom_id res chain seq x y z
N MET A 1 -28.56 8.98 13.84
CA MET A 1 -27.53 8.22 13.12
C MET A 1 -26.33 8.11 14.05
N THR A 2 -26.16 6.99 14.72
CA THR A 2 -25.00 6.71 15.58
C THR A 2 -23.78 6.63 14.66
N LYS A 3 -22.84 7.57 14.79
CA LYS A 3 -21.51 7.48 14.17
C LYS A 3 -20.84 6.25 14.79
N THR A 4 -20.86 5.12 14.10
CA THR A 4 -20.00 4.00 14.42
C THR A 4 -18.56 4.53 14.45
N GLN A 5 -17.84 4.32 15.54
CA GLN A 5 -16.43 4.68 15.60
C GLN A 5 -15.69 3.94 14.46
N PRO A 6 -14.85 4.63 13.71
CA PRO A 6 -14.11 4.01 12.61
C PRO A 6 -13.27 2.86 13.18
N HIS A 7 -13.40 1.67 12.57
CA HIS A 7 -12.66 0.47 12.97
C HIS A 7 -11.19 0.60 12.51
N THR A 8 -10.26 0.46 13.45
CA THR A 8 -8.82 0.50 13.15
C THR A 8 -8.36 -0.86 12.58
N ILE A 9 -7.89 -0.85 11.35
CA ILE A 9 -7.41 -2.06 10.65
C ILE A 9 -5.94 -2.36 10.95
N LEU A 10 -5.10 -1.32 11.00
CA LEU A 10 -3.68 -1.44 11.34
C LEU A 10 -3.30 -0.37 12.34
N LYS A 11 -2.54 -0.76 13.36
CA LYS A 11 -2.00 0.14 14.38
C LYS A 11 -0.56 -0.23 14.71
N THR A 12 0.28 0.75 14.97
CA THR A 12 1.61 0.53 15.56
C THR A 12 1.74 1.26 16.88
N GLU A 13 2.51 0.70 17.79
CA GLU A 13 2.79 1.28 19.11
C GLU A 13 4.31 1.32 19.34
N SER A 14 4.85 2.53 19.45
CA SER A 14 6.28 2.83 19.64
C SER A 14 7.19 1.96 18.77
N LEU A 15 6.81 1.84 17.47
CA LEU A 15 7.47 0.94 16.56
C LEU A 15 8.82 1.51 16.12
N THR A 16 9.90 0.74 16.34
CA THR A 16 11.26 1.01 15.84
C THR A 16 11.56 0.07 14.68
N ILE A 17 11.88 0.63 13.52
CA ILE A 17 12.23 -0.12 12.32
C ILE A 17 13.70 0.07 11.96
N GLY A 18 14.30 -0.95 11.37
CA GLY A 18 15.70 -0.92 10.97
C GLY A 18 16.26 -2.31 10.70
N TYR A 19 17.57 -2.44 10.77
CA TYR A 19 18.28 -3.69 10.47
C TYR A 19 19.11 -4.13 11.66
N ALA A 20 18.99 -5.41 12.06
CA ALA A 20 19.84 -6.05 13.05
C ALA A 20 20.88 -6.92 12.35
N GLN A 21 22.15 -6.58 12.44
CA GLN A 21 23.28 -7.40 12.00
C GLN A 21 24.12 -7.76 13.22
N LYS A 22 24.37 -9.05 13.44
CA LYS A 22 25.06 -9.73 14.56
C LYS A 22 25.60 -8.88 15.75
N LYS A 23 26.12 -7.65 15.54
CA LYS A 23 26.66 -6.75 16.59
C LYS A 23 26.24 -5.28 16.41
N HIS A 24 25.55 -4.92 15.35
CA HIS A 24 25.13 -3.55 15.07
C HIS A 24 23.66 -3.51 14.70
N GLN A 25 22.95 -2.56 15.29
CA GLN A 25 21.59 -2.21 14.87
C GLN A 25 21.66 -0.87 14.15
N THR A 26 21.03 -0.80 12.97
CA THR A 26 20.84 0.45 12.25
C THR A 26 19.37 0.81 12.36
N VAL A 27 19.05 1.80 13.15
CA VAL A 27 17.69 2.34 13.27
C VAL A 27 17.40 3.20 12.03
N VAL A 28 16.28 2.96 11.38
CA VAL A 28 15.79 3.70 10.22
C VAL A 28 14.73 4.72 10.64
N ALA A 29 13.80 4.33 11.49
CA ALA A 29 12.86 5.23 12.15
C ALA A 29 12.49 4.66 13.53
N ASP A 30 12.20 5.56 14.44
CA ASP A 30 11.89 5.26 15.83
C ASP A 30 10.55 5.88 16.24
N ASP A 31 9.94 5.34 17.29
CA ASP A 31 8.66 5.79 17.85
C ASP A 31 7.55 6.01 16.80
N VAL A 32 7.46 5.09 15.83
CA VAL A 32 6.44 5.17 14.78
C VAL A 32 5.08 4.74 15.33
N ASN A 33 4.18 5.72 15.45
CA ASN A 33 2.82 5.54 15.96
C ASN A 33 1.81 5.91 14.87
N ILE A 34 1.27 4.92 14.16
CA ILE A 34 0.29 5.10 13.08
C ILE A 34 -0.97 4.30 13.36
N ALA A 35 -2.12 4.79 12.86
CA ALA A 35 -3.39 4.09 12.90
C ALA A 35 -4.12 4.30 11.57
N LEU A 36 -4.47 3.21 10.89
CA LEU A 36 -5.19 3.21 9.62
C LEU A 36 -6.62 2.72 9.87
N GLN A 37 -7.60 3.51 9.39
CA GLN A 37 -9.00 3.19 9.56
C GLN A 37 -9.54 2.41 8.36
N GLN A 38 -10.61 1.68 8.58
CA GLN A 38 -11.28 0.93 7.53
C GLN A 38 -11.77 1.86 6.42
N GLY A 39 -11.51 1.47 5.16
CA GLY A 39 -11.97 2.21 3.98
C GLY A 39 -11.11 3.42 3.60
N GLU A 40 -10.00 3.69 4.31
CA GLU A 40 -9.08 4.79 3.97
C GLU A 40 -8.13 4.42 2.82
N LEU A 41 -7.88 5.38 1.94
CA LEU A 41 -6.70 5.39 1.06
C LEU A 41 -5.59 6.17 1.75
N VAL A 42 -4.46 5.51 2.05
CA VAL A 42 -3.34 6.08 2.79
C VAL A 42 -2.08 6.09 1.93
N GLY A 43 -1.45 7.25 1.78
CA GLY A 43 -0.18 7.40 1.06
C GLY A 43 1.01 7.44 2.02
N LEU A 44 2.02 6.58 1.80
CA LEU A 44 3.31 6.62 2.49
C LEU A 44 4.31 7.35 1.60
N VAL A 45 4.77 8.53 2.03
CA VAL A 45 5.66 9.39 1.26
C VAL A 45 6.90 9.78 2.06
N GLY A 46 7.96 10.17 1.34
CA GLY A 46 9.24 10.56 1.92
C GLY A 46 10.35 10.48 0.87
N ALA A 47 11.51 11.03 1.18
CA ALA A 47 12.67 11.01 0.29
C ALA A 47 13.11 9.58 -0.07
N ASN A 48 13.90 9.46 -1.15
CA ASN A 48 14.50 8.17 -1.52
C ASN A 48 15.45 7.69 -0.43
N GLY A 49 15.39 6.39 -0.11
CA GLY A 49 16.24 5.79 0.92
C GLY A 49 15.84 6.10 2.37
N ILE A 50 14.79 6.88 2.62
CA ILE A 50 14.36 7.27 3.97
C ILE A 50 13.83 6.08 4.81
N GLY A 51 13.48 4.95 4.17
CA GLY A 51 13.00 3.75 4.89
C GLY A 51 11.56 3.34 4.60
N LYS A 52 10.89 3.90 3.58
CA LYS A 52 9.51 3.54 3.22
C LYS A 52 9.32 2.02 3.05
N SER A 53 10.16 1.38 2.24
CA SER A 53 10.09 -0.08 2.03
C SER A 53 10.45 -0.87 3.28
N THR A 54 11.32 -0.35 4.17
CA THR A 54 11.61 -0.96 5.47
C THR A 54 10.37 -0.94 6.36
N LEU A 55 9.64 0.19 6.40
CA LEU A 55 8.38 0.28 7.12
C LEU A 55 7.36 -0.71 6.56
N LEU A 56 7.15 -0.74 5.23
CA LEU A 56 6.20 -1.67 4.61
C LEU A 56 6.57 -3.14 4.89
N ARG A 57 7.86 -3.52 4.82
CA ARG A 57 8.31 -4.88 5.15
C ARG A 57 8.04 -5.23 6.61
N THR A 58 8.18 -4.27 7.52
CA THR A 58 7.87 -4.48 8.95
C THR A 58 6.36 -4.63 9.16
N LEU A 59 5.53 -3.78 8.54
CA LEU A 59 4.07 -3.85 8.63
C LEU A 59 3.50 -5.13 8.00
N THR A 60 4.21 -5.77 7.08
CA THR A 60 3.82 -7.03 6.41
C THR A 60 4.45 -8.29 7.02
N LYS A 61 5.19 -8.16 8.13
CA LYS A 61 5.92 -9.26 8.79
C LYS A 61 7.00 -9.93 7.90
N VAL A 62 7.41 -9.28 6.81
CA VAL A 62 8.58 -9.72 6.01
C VAL A 62 9.88 -9.47 6.77
N GLN A 63 9.86 -8.44 7.63
CA GLN A 63 10.98 -8.09 8.50
C GLN A 63 10.45 -7.84 9.91
N SER A 64 11.16 -8.34 10.92
CA SER A 64 10.82 -8.07 12.32
C SER A 64 11.15 -6.63 12.71
N PRO A 65 10.33 -5.99 13.57
CA PRO A 65 10.69 -4.71 14.15
C PRO A 65 11.93 -4.85 15.06
N LEU A 66 12.65 -3.75 15.28
CA LEU A 66 13.70 -3.69 16.28
C LEU A 66 13.11 -3.54 17.68
N ASN A 67 11.99 -2.79 17.80
CA ASN A 67 11.23 -2.62 19.04
C ASN A 67 9.78 -2.22 18.71
N GLY A 68 8.89 -2.22 19.71
CA GLY A 68 7.49 -1.85 19.56
C GLY A 68 6.63 -2.96 18.97
N SER A 69 5.42 -2.62 18.56
CA SER A 69 4.43 -3.62 18.15
C SER A 69 3.59 -3.14 16.95
N VAL A 70 3.18 -4.10 16.13
CA VAL A 70 2.22 -3.91 15.02
C VAL A 70 0.99 -4.76 15.30
N PHE A 71 -0.19 -4.16 15.12
CA PHE A 71 -1.48 -4.84 15.29
C PHE A 71 -2.27 -4.75 13.99
N ILE A 72 -2.90 -5.85 13.61
CA ILE A 72 -3.87 -5.92 12.51
C ILE A 72 -5.19 -6.46 13.08
N ASN A 73 -6.28 -5.71 12.92
CA ASN A 73 -7.59 -6.05 13.52
C ASN A 73 -7.45 -6.37 15.02
N ASP A 74 -6.76 -5.51 15.77
CA ASP A 74 -6.47 -5.63 17.21
C ASP A 74 -5.67 -6.88 17.63
N LYS A 75 -5.15 -7.67 16.67
CA LYS A 75 -4.30 -8.81 16.93
C LYS A 75 -2.83 -8.45 16.70
N LEU A 76 -1.97 -8.81 17.65
CA LEU A 76 -0.53 -8.61 17.54
C LEU A 76 0.01 -9.41 16.33
N LEU A 77 0.69 -8.69 15.42
CA LEU A 77 1.18 -9.25 14.16
C LEU A 77 2.17 -10.41 14.37
N ASP A 78 3.02 -10.31 15.39
CA ASP A 78 4.04 -11.33 15.69
C ASP A 78 3.43 -12.70 16.02
N ASN A 79 2.24 -12.72 16.58
CA ASN A 79 1.54 -13.96 16.95
C ASN A 79 0.76 -14.59 15.78
N ALA A 80 0.58 -13.87 14.66
CA ALA A 80 -0.19 -14.37 13.51
C ALA A 80 0.61 -15.44 12.76
N SER A 81 -0.01 -16.57 12.45
CA SER A 81 0.52 -17.53 11.50
C SER A 81 0.54 -16.96 10.07
N HIS A 82 1.35 -17.56 9.18
CA HIS A 82 1.38 -17.13 7.77
C HIS A 82 0.01 -17.22 7.09
N LEU A 83 -0.80 -18.23 7.43
CA LEU A 83 -2.15 -18.38 6.88
C LEU A 83 -3.11 -17.30 7.40
N GLU A 84 -3.07 -16.97 8.69
CA GLU A 84 -3.88 -15.88 9.26
C GLU A 84 -3.47 -14.53 8.67
N LEU A 85 -2.18 -14.31 8.51
CA LEU A 85 -1.65 -13.10 7.89
C LEU A 85 -2.13 -12.96 6.45
N SER A 86 -2.04 -14.03 5.63
CA SER A 86 -2.48 -14.02 4.24
C SER A 86 -3.99 -13.83 4.06
N LYS A 87 -4.80 -14.05 5.10
CA LYS A 87 -6.24 -13.74 5.14
C LYS A 87 -6.54 -12.35 5.71
N SER A 88 -5.55 -11.68 6.29
CA SER A 88 -5.72 -10.37 6.94
C SER A 88 -5.21 -9.23 6.07
N LEU A 89 -4.10 -9.42 5.35
CA LEU A 89 -3.51 -8.44 4.45
C LEU A 89 -3.07 -9.06 3.13
N SER A 90 -3.09 -8.27 2.06
CA SER A 90 -2.50 -8.58 0.77
C SER A 90 -1.43 -7.56 0.38
N VAL A 91 -0.45 -8.01 -0.40
CA VAL A 91 0.71 -7.19 -0.78
C VAL A 91 0.89 -7.19 -2.29
N VAL A 92 1.14 -5.99 -2.85
CA VAL A 92 1.61 -5.79 -4.21
C VAL A 92 3.00 -5.19 -4.12
N LEU A 93 4.01 -5.93 -4.57
CA LEU A 93 5.39 -5.47 -4.61
C LEU A 93 5.69 -4.75 -5.93
N THR A 94 6.72 -3.94 -5.93
CA THR A 94 7.25 -3.26 -7.14
C THR A 94 7.78 -4.28 -8.17
N GLU A 95 8.20 -5.46 -7.70
CA GLU A 95 8.72 -6.52 -8.56
C GLU A 95 7.63 -7.12 -9.46
N GLN A 96 8.01 -7.37 -10.71
CA GLN A 96 7.10 -8.01 -11.67
C GLN A 96 6.88 -9.48 -11.29
N PRO A 97 5.74 -10.08 -11.68
CA PRO A 97 5.47 -11.49 -11.39
C PRO A 97 6.53 -12.39 -12.03
N ALA A 98 6.95 -13.42 -11.28
CA ALA A 98 8.02 -14.34 -11.69
C ALA A 98 7.74 -15.05 -13.03
N SER A 99 6.48 -15.19 -13.44
CA SER A 99 6.08 -15.72 -14.74
C SER A 99 5.03 -14.82 -15.38
N LYS A 100 5.34 -14.35 -16.59
CA LYS A 100 4.39 -13.63 -17.45
C LYS A 100 3.64 -14.56 -18.43
N ASN A 101 3.87 -15.88 -18.36
CA ASN A 101 3.18 -16.85 -19.21
C ASN A 101 1.77 -17.21 -18.73
N LEU A 102 1.41 -16.79 -17.52
CA LEU A 102 0.05 -16.94 -16.99
C LEU A 102 -0.91 -16.03 -17.75
N THR A 103 -2.16 -16.48 -17.91
CA THR A 103 -3.25 -15.59 -18.29
C THR A 103 -3.54 -14.59 -17.16
N VAL A 104 -4.24 -13.52 -17.49
CA VAL A 104 -4.72 -12.55 -16.48
C VAL A 104 -5.58 -13.27 -15.44
N PHE A 105 -6.50 -14.14 -15.86
CA PHE A 105 -7.33 -14.92 -14.94
C PHE A 105 -6.48 -15.80 -14.01
N GLU A 106 -5.52 -16.55 -14.57
CA GLU A 106 -4.64 -17.41 -13.77
C GLU A 106 -3.81 -16.61 -12.75
N LEU A 107 -3.28 -15.44 -13.14
CA LEU A 107 -2.51 -14.60 -12.23
C LEU A 107 -3.40 -14.03 -11.09
N VAL A 108 -4.63 -13.60 -11.40
CA VAL A 108 -5.57 -13.11 -10.38
C VAL A 108 -6.03 -14.25 -9.46
N ALA A 109 -6.22 -15.46 -10.02
CA ALA A 109 -6.59 -16.66 -9.26
C ALA A 109 -5.56 -17.04 -8.18
N LEU A 110 -4.26 -16.70 -8.35
CA LEU A 110 -3.25 -16.88 -7.30
C LEU A 110 -3.60 -16.11 -6.01
N GLY A 111 -4.41 -15.05 -6.09
CA GLY A 111 -4.92 -14.35 -4.91
C GLY A 111 -5.80 -15.24 -4.02
N ARG A 112 -6.39 -16.30 -4.57
CA ARG A 112 -7.24 -17.25 -3.82
C ARG A 112 -6.47 -18.36 -3.12
N GLN A 113 -5.13 -18.44 -3.31
CA GLN A 113 -4.29 -19.48 -2.71
C GLN A 113 -4.50 -19.71 -1.21
N PRO A 114 -4.73 -18.68 -0.33
CA PRO A 114 -5.01 -18.90 1.08
C PRO A 114 -6.32 -19.65 1.39
N TYR A 115 -7.18 -19.81 0.40
CA TYR A 115 -8.52 -20.41 0.54
C TYR A 115 -8.67 -21.72 -0.23
N THR A 116 -7.74 -22.05 -1.12
CA THR A 116 -7.77 -23.27 -1.90
C THR A 116 -7.16 -24.44 -1.11
N ASN A 117 -7.48 -25.67 -1.56
CA ASN A 117 -6.81 -26.86 -1.05
C ASN A 117 -5.37 -26.97 -1.58
N TRP A 118 -4.63 -28.01 -1.15
CA TRP A 118 -3.24 -28.24 -1.57
C TRP A 118 -3.06 -28.48 -3.08
N VAL A 119 -4.11 -28.87 -3.80
CA VAL A 119 -4.11 -29.03 -5.28
C VAL A 119 -4.36 -27.69 -5.99
N GLY A 120 -4.85 -26.67 -5.27
CA GLY A 120 -5.16 -25.35 -5.84
C GLY A 120 -6.51 -25.27 -6.55
N ASN A 121 -7.45 -26.18 -6.27
CA ASN A 121 -8.79 -26.16 -6.89
C ASN A 121 -9.59 -24.94 -6.43
N LEU A 122 -10.13 -24.21 -7.42
CA LEU A 122 -11.01 -23.07 -7.18
C LEU A 122 -12.45 -23.55 -7.00
N SER A 123 -13.13 -23.04 -5.99
CA SER A 123 -14.57 -23.18 -5.83
C SER A 123 -15.33 -22.19 -6.72
N GLU A 124 -16.64 -22.38 -6.89
CA GLU A 124 -17.49 -21.39 -7.59
C GLU A 124 -17.45 -20.02 -6.93
N ASN A 125 -17.36 -19.97 -5.59
CA ASN A 125 -17.19 -18.72 -4.85
C ASN A 125 -15.84 -18.05 -5.18
N ASP A 126 -14.75 -18.81 -5.30
CA ASP A 126 -13.45 -18.26 -5.68
C ASP A 126 -13.49 -17.66 -7.09
N ILE A 127 -14.12 -18.34 -8.03
CA ILE A 127 -14.32 -17.84 -9.40
C ILE A 127 -15.12 -16.53 -9.39
N SER A 128 -16.20 -16.47 -8.62
CA SER A 128 -17.01 -15.25 -8.47
C SER A 128 -16.20 -14.08 -7.92
N ILE A 129 -15.34 -14.30 -6.92
CA ILE A 129 -14.47 -13.28 -6.34
C ILE A 129 -13.43 -12.81 -7.37
N ILE A 130 -12.84 -13.72 -8.14
CA ILE A 130 -11.90 -13.39 -9.21
C ILE A 130 -12.56 -12.51 -10.28
N GLU A 131 -13.73 -12.91 -10.78
CA GLU A 131 -14.48 -12.16 -11.80
C GLU A 131 -14.86 -10.76 -11.28
N LYS A 132 -15.27 -10.65 -10.02
CA LYS A 132 -15.54 -9.35 -9.37
C LYS A 132 -14.30 -8.48 -9.31
N ALA A 133 -13.13 -9.03 -8.95
CA ALA A 133 -11.88 -8.29 -8.90
C ALA A 133 -11.45 -7.79 -10.29
N LEU A 134 -11.61 -8.61 -11.34
CA LEU A 134 -11.37 -8.22 -12.73
C LEU A 134 -12.27 -7.07 -13.18
N LEU A 135 -13.57 -7.13 -12.82
CA LEU A 135 -14.53 -6.07 -13.12
C LEU A 135 -14.16 -4.76 -12.40
N GLN A 136 -13.88 -4.81 -11.10
CA GLN A 136 -13.54 -3.63 -10.28
C GLN A 136 -12.26 -2.93 -10.74
N THR A 137 -11.34 -3.65 -11.39
CA THR A 137 -10.10 -3.08 -11.95
C THR A 137 -10.20 -2.74 -13.43
N ASN A 138 -11.37 -2.92 -14.05
CA ASN A 138 -11.63 -2.65 -15.48
C ASN A 138 -10.67 -3.41 -16.41
N ILE A 139 -10.48 -4.70 -16.17
CA ILE A 139 -9.62 -5.59 -16.99
C ILE A 139 -10.31 -6.91 -17.38
N GLN A 140 -11.61 -7.05 -17.17
CA GLN A 140 -12.36 -8.27 -17.47
C GLN A 140 -12.18 -8.73 -18.93
N GLN A 141 -12.10 -7.78 -19.86
CA GLN A 141 -11.88 -8.05 -21.30
C GLN A 141 -10.48 -8.59 -21.62
N LEU A 142 -9.57 -8.56 -20.66
CA LEU A 142 -8.18 -9.06 -20.81
C LEU A 142 -7.97 -10.43 -20.18
N LYS A 143 -9.00 -11.05 -19.56
CA LYS A 143 -8.86 -12.22 -18.70
C LYS A 143 -8.15 -13.41 -19.33
N ASP A 144 -8.34 -13.61 -20.63
CA ASP A 144 -7.76 -14.74 -21.38
C ASP A 144 -6.41 -14.40 -22.03
N LYS A 145 -5.97 -13.13 -22.00
CA LYS A 145 -4.66 -12.71 -22.49
C LYS A 145 -3.55 -13.19 -21.57
N LYS A 146 -2.39 -13.47 -22.15
CA LYS A 146 -1.17 -13.74 -21.38
C LYS A 146 -0.59 -12.44 -20.83
N CYS A 147 -0.01 -12.48 -19.63
CA CYS A 147 0.53 -11.29 -18.97
C CYS A 147 1.69 -10.63 -19.72
N PHE A 148 2.42 -11.36 -20.57
CA PHE A 148 3.48 -10.77 -21.41
C PHE A 148 2.92 -9.91 -22.56
N GLU A 149 1.63 -10.01 -22.91
CA GLU A 149 0.96 -9.22 -23.95
C GLU A 149 0.44 -7.87 -23.42
N LEU A 150 0.58 -7.64 -22.12
CA LEU A 150 0.02 -6.47 -21.44
C LEU A 150 1.02 -5.31 -21.39
N SER A 151 0.50 -4.06 -21.47
CA SER A 151 1.28 -2.89 -21.09
C SER A 151 1.53 -2.88 -19.57
N ASP A 152 2.55 -2.11 -19.11
CA ASP A 152 2.86 -2.00 -17.68
C ASP A 152 1.65 -1.52 -16.86
N GLY A 153 0.87 -0.56 -17.37
CA GLY A 153 -0.34 -0.08 -16.69
C GLY A 153 -1.46 -1.14 -16.66
N GLN A 154 -1.57 -2.01 -17.67
CA GLN A 154 -2.51 -3.13 -17.66
C GLN A 154 -2.04 -4.20 -16.66
N LEU A 155 -0.75 -4.55 -16.66
CA LEU A 155 -0.17 -5.51 -15.73
C LEU A 155 -0.32 -5.03 -14.28
N GLN A 156 -0.13 -3.73 -14.01
CA GLN A 156 -0.34 -3.15 -12.69
C GLN A 156 -1.78 -3.34 -12.20
N LYS A 157 -2.78 -3.15 -13.08
CA LYS A 157 -4.18 -3.43 -12.72
C LYS A 157 -4.42 -4.91 -12.42
N VAL A 158 -3.74 -5.84 -13.13
CA VAL A 158 -3.81 -7.27 -12.84
C VAL A 158 -3.22 -7.59 -11.45
N MET A 159 -2.11 -6.95 -11.08
CA MET A 159 -1.53 -7.13 -9.73
C MET A 159 -2.46 -6.60 -8.64
N ILE A 160 -3.14 -5.48 -8.89
CA ILE A 160 -4.16 -4.94 -7.97
C ILE A 160 -5.36 -5.89 -7.89
N ALA A 161 -5.84 -6.42 -9.04
CA ALA A 161 -6.93 -7.39 -9.06
C ALA A 161 -6.58 -8.67 -8.28
N ARG A 162 -5.34 -9.17 -8.38
CA ARG A 162 -4.86 -10.30 -7.59
C ARG A 162 -4.94 -10.02 -6.09
N ALA A 163 -4.52 -8.81 -5.66
CA ALA A 163 -4.60 -8.42 -4.26
C ALA A 163 -6.06 -8.28 -3.78
N LEU A 164 -6.96 -7.78 -4.64
CA LEU A 164 -8.40 -7.73 -4.35
C LEU A 164 -9.02 -9.12 -4.24
N ALA A 165 -8.63 -10.04 -5.13
CA ALA A 165 -9.11 -11.43 -5.12
C ALA A 165 -8.68 -12.20 -3.87
N GLN A 166 -7.61 -11.80 -3.21
CA GLN A 166 -7.22 -12.34 -1.90
C GLN A 166 -8.23 -12.01 -0.79
N ASP A 167 -9.09 -11.04 -1.00
CA ASP A 167 -10.23 -10.65 -0.17
C ASP A 167 -9.88 -10.31 1.29
N THR A 168 -8.82 -9.57 1.47
CA THR A 168 -8.35 -9.07 2.77
C THR A 168 -8.93 -7.69 3.09
N HIS A 169 -8.89 -7.27 4.36
CA HIS A 169 -9.30 -5.92 4.79
C HIS A 169 -8.24 -4.85 4.54
N LEU A 170 -6.97 -5.24 4.45
CA LEU A 170 -5.83 -4.37 4.22
C LEU A 170 -5.10 -4.78 2.95
N ILE A 171 -4.81 -3.81 2.08
CA ILE A 171 -3.98 -3.97 0.88
C ILE A 171 -2.79 -3.03 1.01
N ILE A 172 -1.58 -3.56 0.90
CA ILE A 172 -0.34 -2.77 0.94
C ILE A 172 0.32 -2.85 -0.44
N LEU A 173 0.63 -1.68 -1.04
CA LEU A 173 1.30 -1.61 -2.33
C LEU A 173 2.62 -0.84 -2.20
N ASP A 174 3.70 -1.45 -2.65
CA ASP A 174 5.00 -0.77 -2.71
C ASP A 174 5.19 -0.16 -4.11
N GLU A 175 5.18 1.16 -4.18
CA GLU A 175 5.35 1.98 -5.38
C GLU A 175 4.49 1.55 -6.60
N PRO A 176 3.16 1.47 -6.49
CA PRO A 176 2.30 0.94 -7.54
C PRO A 176 2.25 1.78 -8.82
N THR A 177 2.89 2.93 -8.86
CA THR A 177 2.90 3.87 -9.99
C THR A 177 4.26 3.95 -10.70
N THR A 178 5.25 3.19 -10.26
CA THR A 178 6.59 3.17 -10.85
C THR A 178 6.52 2.71 -12.31
N HIS A 179 7.32 3.33 -13.18
CA HIS A 179 7.39 3.12 -14.63
C HIS A 179 6.13 3.52 -15.44
N LEU A 180 5.13 4.14 -14.81
CA LEU A 180 3.95 4.63 -15.50
C LEU A 180 4.12 6.11 -15.90
N ASP A 181 3.49 6.51 -17.00
CA ASP A 181 3.35 7.94 -17.36
C ASP A 181 2.36 8.66 -16.42
N MET A 182 2.32 9.98 -16.49
CA MET A 182 1.50 10.82 -15.61
C MET A 182 0.01 10.45 -15.65
N TYR A 183 -0.53 10.14 -16.84
CA TYR A 183 -1.93 9.76 -16.97
C TYR A 183 -2.22 8.44 -16.24
N HIS A 184 -1.39 7.42 -16.46
CA HIS A 184 -1.56 6.12 -15.85
C HIS A 184 -1.32 6.16 -14.33
N LYS A 185 -0.37 6.99 -13.84
CA LYS A 185 -0.17 7.24 -12.40
C LYS A 185 -1.43 7.77 -11.75
N ALA A 186 -1.99 8.86 -12.30
CA ALA A 186 -3.23 9.45 -11.80
C ALA A 186 -4.40 8.45 -11.87
N TYR A 187 -4.49 7.67 -12.96
CA TYR A 187 -5.52 6.65 -13.12
C TYR A 187 -5.43 5.56 -12.03
N ILE A 188 -4.23 5.00 -11.78
CA ILE A 188 -4.04 3.96 -10.75
C ILE A 188 -4.39 4.50 -9.37
N LEU A 189 -3.92 5.70 -8.98
CA LEU A 189 -4.25 6.26 -7.67
C LEU A 189 -5.75 6.53 -7.51
N LYS A 190 -6.41 7.01 -8.58
CA LYS A 190 -7.85 7.21 -8.59
C LYS A 190 -8.62 5.89 -8.49
N LEU A 191 -8.14 4.83 -9.15
CA LEU A 191 -8.66 3.47 -9.02
C LEU A 191 -8.53 2.99 -7.56
N LEU A 192 -7.37 3.13 -6.93
CA LEU A 192 -7.16 2.74 -5.53
C LEU A 192 -8.12 3.49 -4.60
N LYS A 193 -8.35 4.80 -4.84
CA LYS A 193 -9.33 5.60 -4.07
C LYS A 193 -10.74 5.05 -4.19
N THR A 194 -11.17 4.76 -5.42
CA THR A 194 -12.48 4.17 -5.69
C THR A 194 -12.61 2.80 -5.01
N LEU A 195 -11.59 1.95 -5.15
CA LEU A 195 -11.58 0.63 -4.52
C LEU A 195 -11.66 0.71 -2.99
N ALA A 196 -10.88 1.58 -2.34
CA ALA A 196 -10.94 1.75 -0.89
C ALA A 196 -12.36 2.09 -0.43
N LYS A 197 -13.01 3.04 -1.11
CA LYS A 197 -14.36 3.49 -0.80
C LYS A 197 -15.43 2.43 -1.08
N ASP A 198 -15.41 1.83 -2.28
CA ASP A 198 -16.48 0.95 -2.74
C ASP A 198 -16.42 -0.45 -2.13
N THR A 199 -15.23 -0.91 -1.73
CA THR A 199 -15.03 -2.22 -1.10
C THR A 199 -14.84 -2.13 0.41
N ASN A 200 -14.78 -0.92 0.97
CA ASN A 200 -14.50 -0.66 2.38
C ASN A 200 -13.19 -1.30 2.87
N LYS A 201 -12.22 -1.48 1.94
CA LYS A 201 -10.88 -2.00 2.23
C LYS A 201 -9.93 -0.83 2.50
N THR A 202 -9.05 -1.00 3.46
CA THR A 202 -7.97 -0.03 3.73
C THR A 202 -6.84 -0.29 2.74
N ILE A 203 -6.37 0.76 2.06
CA ILE A 203 -5.29 0.66 1.08
C ILE A 203 -4.16 1.58 1.51
N LEU A 204 -3.00 1.00 1.81
CA LEU A 204 -1.74 1.72 2.08
C LEU A 204 -0.81 1.56 0.87
N PHE A 205 -0.32 2.64 0.31
CA PHE A 205 0.66 2.58 -0.76
C PHE A 205 1.84 3.52 -0.54
N SER A 206 3.05 3.09 -0.90
CA SER A 206 4.20 3.99 -0.97
C SER A 206 4.24 4.70 -2.32
N SER A 207 4.71 5.95 -2.34
CA SER A 207 4.81 6.71 -3.58
C SER A 207 5.86 7.81 -3.51
N HIS A 208 6.39 8.15 -4.68
CA HIS A 208 7.16 9.36 -4.93
C HIS A 208 6.31 10.51 -5.50
N GLU A 209 5.06 10.23 -5.86
CA GLU A 209 4.11 11.18 -6.43
C GLU A 209 3.37 11.92 -5.30
N ILE A 210 4.09 12.80 -4.58
CA ILE A 210 3.57 13.44 -3.36
C ILE A 210 2.36 14.32 -3.70
N ASP A 211 2.43 15.09 -4.78
CA ASP A 211 1.35 16.00 -5.20
C ASP A 211 0.04 15.25 -5.51
N LEU A 212 0.14 14.06 -6.13
CA LEU A 212 -1.03 13.21 -6.37
C LEU A 212 -1.55 12.58 -5.08
N ALA A 213 -0.65 12.19 -4.17
CA ALA A 213 -1.03 11.63 -2.88
C ALA A 213 -1.77 12.67 -2.02
N ILE A 214 -1.30 13.93 -1.99
CA ILE A 214 -1.98 15.05 -1.29
C ILE A 214 -3.41 15.23 -1.79
N GLN A 215 -3.63 15.10 -3.12
CA GLN A 215 -4.95 15.32 -3.72
C GLN A 215 -5.93 14.16 -3.51
N LEU A 216 -5.44 12.93 -3.39
CA LEU A 216 -6.27 11.74 -3.46
C LEU A 216 -6.40 10.97 -2.14
N CYS A 217 -5.42 11.04 -1.24
CA CYS A 217 -5.44 10.29 0.00
C CYS A 217 -6.38 10.88 1.05
N ASP A 218 -6.96 10.01 1.87
CA ASP A 218 -7.70 10.40 3.08
C ASP A 218 -6.73 10.74 4.20
N LYS A 219 -5.61 10.00 4.26
CA LYS A 219 -4.54 10.14 5.23
C LYS A 219 -3.20 9.95 4.55
N MET A 220 -2.16 10.55 5.08
CA MET A 220 -0.79 10.34 4.64
C MET A 220 0.10 9.99 5.82
N ILE A 221 1.11 9.18 5.56
CA ILE A 221 2.25 8.93 6.44
C ILE A 221 3.44 9.58 5.77
N VAL A 222 4.01 10.59 6.42
CA VAL A 222 5.19 11.31 5.91
C VAL A 222 6.39 10.89 6.74
N MET A 223 7.39 10.31 6.06
CA MET A 223 8.68 9.97 6.67
C MET A 223 9.69 11.07 6.35
N THR A 224 10.20 11.72 7.39
CA THR A 224 11.31 12.68 7.32
C THR A 224 12.56 12.08 8.01
N HIS A 225 13.67 12.80 7.99
CA HIS A 225 14.87 12.36 8.72
C HIS A 225 14.70 12.41 10.24
N SER A 226 13.76 13.22 10.73
CA SER A 226 13.54 13.44 12.16
C SER A 226 12.41 12.60 12.74
N GLN A 227 11.39 12.26 11.94
CA GLN A 227 10.16 11.68 12.46
C GLN A 227 9.31 11.01 11.37
N VAL A 228 8.32 10.22 11.84
CA VAL A 228 7.25 9.67 11.00
C VAL A 228 5.92 10.23 11.51
N ILE A 229 5.23 11.00 10.67
CA ILE A 229 3.99 11.66 11.03
C ILE A 229 2.85 11.10 10.19
N SER A 230 1.71 10.81 10.83
CA SER A 230 0.49 10.34 10.16
C SER A 230 -0.67 11.28 10.45
N ASP A 231 -1.22 11.92 9.40
CA ASP A 231 -2.36 12.83 9.52
C ASP A 231 -3.08 12.99 8.16
N THR A 232 -4.17 13.76 8.13
CA THR A 232 -4.80 14.18 6.88
C THR A 232 -3.86 15.11 6.08
N PRO A 233 -3.96 15.12 4.73
CA PRO A 233 -3.12 16.01 3.92
C PRO A 233 -3.20 17.48 4.35
N CYS A 234 -4.41 17.99 4.66
CA CYS A 234 -4.60 19.38 5.10
C CYS A 234 -3.85 19.68 6.40
N ASN A 235 -3.91 18.77 7.39
CA ASN A 235 -3.20 18.95 8.66
C ASN A 235 -1.68 18.90 8.47
N LEU A 236 -1.18 18.02 7.60
CA LEU A 236 0.25 17.93 7.30
C LEU A 236 0.78 19.20 6.60
N ILE A 237 -0.03 19.78 5.69
CA ILE A 237 0.28 21.08 5.07
C ILE A 237 0.34 22.17 6.13
N SER A 238 -0.69 22.30 6.98
CA SER A 238 -0.75 23.36 8.01
C SER A 238 0.35 23.25 9.07
N LYS A 239 0.88 22.03 9.29
CA LYS A 239 2.02 21.78 10.20
C LYS A 239 3.38 22.02 9.52
N GLY A 240 3.42 22.32 8.20
CA GLY A 240 4.64 22.53 7.46
C GLY A 240 5.50 21.27 7.22
N VAL A 241 4.95 20.08 7.43
CA VAL A 241 5.70 18.79 7.39
C VAL A 241 6.35 18.56 6.03
N PHE A 242 5.72 19.00 4.95
CA PHE A 242 6.24 18.81 3.59
C PHE A 242 7.51 19.62 3.31
N ASN A 243 7.77 20.70 4.07
CA ASN A 243 9.00 21.49 3.94
C ASN A 243 10.25 20.70 4.41
N GLU A 244 10.07 19.69 5.27
CA GLU A 244 11.17 18.85 5.76
C GLU A 244 11.59 17.75 4.76
N LEU A 245 10.85 17.53 3.67
CA LEU A 245 11.11 16.41 2.74
C LEU A 245 12.29 16.65 1.81
N PHE A 246 12.60 17.90 1.52
CA PHE A 246 13.66 18.28 0.58
C PHE A 246 14.49 19.43 1.14
N PRO A 247 15.76 19.57 0.71
CA PRO A 247 16.61 20.72 1.09
C PRO A 247 15.94 22.03 0.66
N GLU A 248 15.86 22.98 1.59
CA GLU A 248 15.17 24.26 1.38
C GLU A 248 15.81 25.15 0.29
N ASP A 249 17.06 24.96 -0.02
CA ASP A 249 17.80 25.73 -1.03
C ASP A 249 17.38 25.35 -2.47
N MET A 250 16.86 24.14 -2.69
CA MET A 250 16.52 23.63 -4.01
C MET A 250 15.03 23.58 -4.30
N ILE A 251 14.24 23.13 -3.33
CA ILE A 251 12.82 22.84 -3.52
C ILE A 251 12.02 23.47 -2.38
N ALA A 252 10.95 24.16 -2.72
CA ALA A 252 9.98 24.69 -1.77
C ALA A 252 8.61 24.07 -1.97
N PHE A 253 7.92 23.81 -0.89
CA PHE A 253 6.52 23.42 -0.92
C PHE A 253 5.64 24.67 -0.96
N ASP A 254 4.71 24.73 -1.91
CA ASP A 254 3.69 25.78 -1.99
C ASP A 254 2.38 25.29 -1.35
N GLU A 255 2.11 25.76 -0.15
CA GLU A 255 0.93 25.38 0.64
C GLU A 255 -0.40 25.73 -0.06
N LYS A 256 -0.40 26.80 -0.89
CA LYS A 256 -1.63 27.22 -1.59
C LYS A 256 -2.01 26.28 -2.72
N THR A 257 -1.02 25.71 -3.40
CA THR A 257 -1.24 24.80 -4.52
C THR A 257 -1.09 23.32 -4.13
N GLY A 258 -0.54 23.02 -2.92
CA GLY A 258 -0.24 21.68 -2.46
C GLY A 258 0.81 20.98 -3.34
N SER A 259 1.79 21.72 -3.86
CA SER A 259 2.77 21.19 -4.82
C SER A 259 4.18 21.70 -4.55
N PHE A 260 5.17 20.93 -5.02
CA PHE A 260 6.59 21.31 -4.92
C PHE A 260 7.03 22.16 -6.11
N ARG A 261 7.88 23.15 -5.84
CA ARG A 261 8.47 24.04 -6.85
C ARG A 261 9.97 24.12 -6.68
N VAL A 262 10.69 24.11 -7.82
CA VAL A 262 12.14 24.36 -7.84
C VAL A 262 12.36 25.85 -7.61
N LYS A 263 13.20 26.19 -6.62
CA LYS A 263 13.66 27.57 -6.43
C LYS A 263 14.61 27.94 -7.57
N LYS A 264 14.41 29.13 -8.14
CA LYS A 264 15.27 29.68 -9.20
C LYS A 264 16.45 30.44 -8.60
#